data_41811633f7bc8bfb64dfb1ec7a9279e8
#
_entry.id   41811633f7bc8bfb64dfb1ec7a9279e8
#
_cell.length_a   1.000
_cell.length_b   1.000
_cell.length_c   1.000
_cell.angle_alpha   90.00
_cell.angle_beta   90.00
_cell.angle_gamma   90.00
#
_symmetry.space_group_name_H-M   'P 1'
#
loop_
_entity.id
_entity.type
_entity.pdbx_description
1 polymer ?
#
loop_
_entity_poly.entity_id
_entity_poly.type
_entity_poly.pdbx_seq_one_letter_code
_entity_poly.pdbx_strand_id
1 'polypeptide(L)'
;MDPIITKYVREPNSFTLDFYLQHQGYDGLRKALAMKPDEVIELVKASGLRGRGGAGFPTGMKWQFVDKKSPNPKYIACNADESEPGTFKDHLLMERNPHLLIEGCAIGCYAIGAKIAYIYIRGEFLHVQDVLERAIADAYTRGFLGKNILGSGFDCDVYVHRGAGAYEAGEETALLESLEGKRAQPRNKPPFPAAVGLYNCPTAVNNVETLCNVPLILLNGAAWFSALGPDKNGGPKLYCVSGHVRKPGVFEASMNITLRELIDGHAGGVREGRTLKAVIPGGSSVPILLPDQLDIPASFDGVQKAGSLLGSAGIIVLDDTTCMVWLAENLLHFYRHESCGKCTPCREGTDWLYKILHRIERGEGQMRDLDLLSSISDNIAGKTLCAFGDAAVTPVLTTLKYFRHEYESHIKEGRCTLPADWRARQPVGAH
;
A
#
# COMPACT_ATOMS: atom_id res chain seq x y z
N MET A 1 7.99 4.61 20.39
CA MET A 1 7.81 5.96 19.77
C MET A 1 6.36 6.35 19.93
N ASP A 2 6.09 7.61 20.33
CA ASP A 2 4.73 8.11 20.36
C ASP A 2 4.19 8.27 18.94
N PRO A 3 2.88 7.99 18.70
CA PRO A 3 2.26 8.20 17.41
C PRO A 3 2.38 9.65 16.95
N ILE A 4 2.64 9.86 15.67
CA ILE A 4 2.80 11.19 15.05
C ILE A 4 1.68 11.40 14.03
N ILE A 5 1.57 10.51 13.03
CA ILE A 5 0.54 10.57 11.98
C ILE A 5 -0.82 10.16 12.54
N THR A 6 -0.81 9.16 13.42
CA THR A 6 -2.03 8.60 14.04
C THR A 6 -2.31 9.16 15.42
N LYS A 7 -1.59 10.22 15.85
CA LYS A 7 -1.69 10.81 17.19
C LYS A 7 -3.12 11.10 17.62
N TYR A 8 -3.94 11.57 16.72
CA TYR A 8 -5.30 12.03 17.00
C TYR A 8 -6.41 11.18 16.38
N VAL A 9 -6.10 10.06 15.71
CA VAL A 9 -7.13 9.26 15.01
C VAL A 9 -8.21 8.67 15.93
N ARG A 10 -7.95 8.62 17.23
CA ARG A 10 -8.93 8.15 18.23
C ARG A 10 -9.79 9.28 18.81
N GLU A 11 -9.45 10.52 18.57
CA GLU A 11 -10.24 11.66 19.04
C GLU A 11 -11.54 11.77 18.24
N PRO A 12 -12.70 11.97 18.89
CA PRO A 12 -14.01 11.95 18.24
C PRO A 12 -14.14 12.91 17.06
N ASN A 13 -13.52 14.10 17.15
CA ASN A 13 -13.62 15.16 16.15
C ASN A 13 -12.37 15.34 15.30
N SER A 14 -11.47 14.36 15.28
CA SER A 14 -10.17 14.44 14.58
C SER A 14 -10.30 14.76 13.09
N PHE A 15 -11.42 14.38 12.46
CA PHE A 15 -11.71 14.61 11.06
C PHE A 15 -12.18 16.02 10.71
N THR A 16 -12.44 16.90 11.72
CA THR A 16 -12.95 18.25 11.48
C THR A 16 -11.82 19.25 11.26
N LEU A 17 -12.11 20.27 10.44
CA LEU A 17 -11.15 21.33 10.17
C LEU A 17 -10.75 22.12 11.43
N ASP A 18 -11.71 22.44 12.31
CA ASP A 18 -11.43 23.20 13.53
C ASP A 18 -10.50 22.42 14.47
N PHE A 19 -10.69 21.11 14.63
CA PHE A 19 -9.77 20.27 15.38
C PHE A 19 -8.37 20.27 14.74
N TYR A 20 -8.30 20.12 13.43
CA TYR A 20 -7.03 20.11 12.71
C TYR A 20 -6.26 21.43 12.88
N LEU A 21 -6.95 22.58 12.79
CA LEU A 21 -6.36 23.90 12.99
C LEU A 21 -5.86 24.14 14.43
N GLN A 22 -6.54 23.61 15.45
CA GLN A 22 -6.08 23.65 16.84
C GLN A 22 -4.77 22.90 17.07
N HIS A 23 -4.39 22.00 16.15
CA HIS A 23 -3.21 21.15 16.23
C HIS A 23 -2.19 21.44 15.10
N GLN A 24 -2.00 22.72 14.76
CA GLN A 24 -1.05 23.21 13.74
C GLN A 24 -1.41 22.78 12.30
N GLY A 25 -2.68 22.46 12.05
CA GLY A 25 -3.14 22.12 10.72
C GLY A 25 -2.95 23.27 9.74
N TYR A 26 -2.54 22.95 8.53
CA TYR A 26 -2.18 23.84 7.43
C TYR A 26 -0.98 24.78 7.71
N ASP A 27 -0.29 24.66 8.84
CA ASP A 27 0.95 25.40 9.07
C ASP A 27 2.11 24.88 8.21
N GLY A 28 2.10 23.59 7.87
CA GLY A 28 3.03 23.02 6.88
C GLY A 28 2.84 23.66 5.51
N LEU A 29 1.59 23.84 5.06
CA LEU A 29 1.27 24.53 3.82
C LEU A 29 1.71 26.00 3.87
N ARG A 30 1.47 26.72 4.96
CA ARG A 30 1.96 28.11 5.14
C ARG A 30 3.48 28.20 4.98
N LYS A 31 4.21 27.28 5.60
CA LYS A 31 5.67 27.20 5.46
C LYS A 31 6.09 26.90 4.02
N ALA A 32 5.43 25.93 3.37
CA ALA A 32 5.73 25.61 1.97
C ALA A 32 5.53 26.81 1.04
N LEU A 33 4.43 27.55 1.19
CA LEU A 33 4.14 28.74 0.38
C LEU A 33 5.12 29.92 0.61
N ALA A 34 5.82 29.94 1.75
CA ALA A 34 6.90 30.90 2.03
C ALA A 34 8.26 30.48 1.45
N MET A 35 8.39 29.26 0.96
CA MET A 35 9.61 28.71 0.35
C MET A 35 9.46 28.69 -1.19
N LYS A 36 10.58 28.55 -1.90
CA LYS A 36 10.51 28.23 -3.34
C LYS A 36 10.10 26.77 -3.55
N PRO A 37 9.37 26.42 -4.62
CA PRO A 37 8.96 25.03 -4.91
C PRO A 37 10.12 24.03 -4.90
N ASP A 38 11.28 24.40 -5.43
CA ASP A 38 12.46 23.53 -5.41
C ASP A 38 13.02 23.29 -4.01
N GLU A 39 12.94 24.29 -3.12
CA GLU A 39 13.36 24.14 -1.72
C GLU A 39 12.46 23.15 -0.96
N VAL A 40 11.17 23.12 -1.28
CA VAL A 40 10.22 22.13 -0.74
C VAL A 40 10.61 20.71 -1.20
N ILE A 41 10.95 20.55 -2.49
CA ILE A 41 11.41 19.24 -3.02
C ILE A 41 12.69 18.80 -2.33
N GLU A 42 13.68 19.68 -2.19
CA GLU A 42 14.95 19.34 -1.54
C GLU A 42 14.75 19.02 -0.04
N LEU A 43 13.84 19.70 0.64
CA LEU A 43 13.48 19.38 2.03
C LEU A 43 12.88 17.96 2.15
N VAL A 44 11.91 17.62 1.28
CA VAL A 44 11.31 16.27 1.24
C VAL A 44 12.36 15.20 0.85
N LYS A 45 13.27 15.52 -0.04
CA LYS A 45 14.36 14.62 -0.44
C LYS A 45 15.33 14.38 0.73
N ALA A 46 15.76 15.46 1.40
CA ALA A 46 16.65 15.39 2.56
C ALA A 46 16.04 14.65 3.76
N SER A 47 14.70 14.62 3.87
CA SER A 47 13.99 13.87 4.92
C SER A 47 14.12 12.36 4.80
N GLY A 48 14.52 11.84 3.64
CA GLY A 48 14.57 10.41 3.38
C GLY A 48 13.19 9.74 3.27
N LEU A 49 12.11 10.51 3.06
CA LEU A 49 10.77 9.95 2.87
C LEU A 49 10.71 9.08 1.63
N ARG A 50 10.44 7.78 1.83
CA ARG A 50 10.16 6.81 0.78
C ARG A 50 8.65 6.61 0.64
N GLY A 51 8.20 6.29 -0.59
CA GLY A 51 6.80 5.97 -0.85
C GLY A 51 6.26 4.86 0.06
N ARG A 52 5.10 5.09 0.65
CA ARG A 52 4.45 4.20 1.64
C ARG A 52 3.43 3.23 1.02
N GLY A 53 3.25 3.30 -0.30
CA GLY A 53 2.26 2.48 -1.02
C GLY A 53 2.73 1.08 -1.44
N GLY A 54 4.04 0.75 -1.27
CA GLY A 54 4.56 -0.57 -1.63
C GLY A 54 5.98 -0.54 -2.17
N ALA A 55 6.23 0.16 -3.27
CA ALA A 55 7.53 0.16 -3.96
C ALA A 55 8.66 0.88 -3.23
N GLY A 56 8.38 1.74 -2.24
CA GLY A 56 9.39 2.42 -1.44
C GLY A 56 10.30 3.38 -2.23
N PHE A 57 9.86 3.93 -3.37
CA PHE A 57 10.65 4.87 -4.16
C PHE A 57 10.77 6.22 -3.42
N PRO A 58 11.96 6.89 -3.41
CA PRO A 58 12.14 8.16 -2.70
C PRO A 58 11.22 9.26 -3.24
N THR A 59 10.39 9.86 -2.35
CA THR A 59 9.32 10.80 -2.72
C THR A 59 9.87 12.08 -3.32
N GLY A 60 10.89 12.69 -2.71
CA GLY A 60 11.50 13.91 -3.24
C GLY A 60 12.14 13.72 -4.61
N MET A 61 12.73 12.55 -4.87
CA MET A 61 13.25 12.21 -6.21
C MET A 61 12.12 12.07 -7.24
N LYS A 62 10.99 11.43 -6.86
CA LYS A 62 9.82 11.32 -7.75
C LYS A 62 9.30 12.71 -8.16
N TRP A 63 9.25 13.66 -7.22
CA TRP A 63 8.84 15.03 -7.50
C TRP A 63 9.86 15.80 -8.36
N GLN A 64 11.14 15.53 -8.14
CA GLN A 64 12.22 16.14 -8.95
C GLN A 64 12.15 15.71 -10.43
N PHE A 65 11.68 14.50 -10.72
CA PHE A 65 11.56 13.97 -12.08
C PHE A 65 10.36 14.53 -12.85
N VAL A 66 9.43 15.22 -12.20
CA VAL A 66 8.31 15.87 -12.91
C VAL A 66 8.85 16.93 -13.84
N ASP A 67 8.50 16.86 -15.12
CA ASP A 67 8.95 17.83 -16.12
C ASP A 67 8.33 19.21 -15.88
N LYS A 68 9.05 20.04 -15.12
CA LYS A 68 8.63 21.40 -14.80
C LYS A 68 8.68 22.35 -16.01
N LYS A 69 9.46 22.01 -17.06
CA LYS A 69 9.59 22.83 -18.28
C LYS A 69 8.46 22.58 -19.27
N SER A 70 7.72 21.48 -19.11
CA SER A 70 6.55 21.20 -19.93
C SER A 70 5.56 22.37 -19.86
N PRO A 71 5.04 22.86 -21.02
CA PRO A 71 3.98 23.85 -21.06
C PRO A 71 2.63 23.30 -20.59
N ASN A 72 2.50 21.98 -20.56
CA ASN A 72 1.26 21.31 -20.15
C ASN A 72 0.98 21.46 -18.65
N PRO A 73 -0.29 21.40 -18.24
CA PRO A 73 -0.65 21.27 -16.83
C PRO A 73 0.12 20.14 -16.16
N LYS A 74 0.27 20.22 -14.83
CA LYS A 74 0.85 19.16 -14.02
C LYS A 74 -0.17 18.70 -13.00
N TYR A 75 -0.07 17.44 -12.57
CA TYR A 75 -1.04 16.83 -11.64
C TYR A 75 -0.35 16.10 -10.50
N ILE A 76 -0.99 16.14 -9.33
CA ILE A 76 -0.81 15.14 -8.28
C ILE A 76 -1.94 14.13 -8.43
N ALA A 77 -1.61 12.84 -8.49
CA ALA A 77 -2.56 11.76 -8.32
C ALA A 77 -2.27 11.05 -6.99
N CYS A 78 -3.13 11.28 -6.00
CA CYS A 78 -3.07 10.56 -4.76
C CYS A 78 -3.66 9.17 -4.94
N ASN A 79 -2.83 8.14 -4.82
CA ASN A 79 -3.26 6.76 -4.84
C ASN A 79 -3.86 6.38 -3.48
N ALA A 80 -5.18 6.39 -3.43
CA ALA A 80 -6.02 5.98 -2.31
C ALA A 80 -6.80 4.68 -2.63
N ASP A 81 -6.35 3.93 -3.66
CA ASP A 81 -6.84 2.60 -3.97
C ASP A 81 -6.17 1.56 -3.07
N GLU A 82 -6.60 1.50 -1.81
CA GLU A 82 -6.10 0.58 -0.81
C GLU A 82 -6.80 -0.77 -0.94
N SER A 83 -6.30 -1.62 -1.83
CA SER A 83 -6.90 -2.92 -2.16
C SER A 83 -5.94 -4.11 -2.00
N GLU A 84 -4.70 -3.89 -1.57
CA GLU A 84 -3.76 -4.97 -1.24
C GLU A 84 -4.25 -5.77 -0.02
N PRO A 85 -4.51 -7.10 -0.15
CA PRO A 85 -4.94 -7.91 0.98
C PRO A 85 -3.96 -7.84 2.17
N GLY A 86 -4.48 -7.54 3.35
CA GLY A 86 -3.70 -7.29 4.57
C GLY A 86 -3.42 -5.81 4.86
N THR A 87 -3.77 -4.88 3.94
CA THR A 87 -3.52 -3.44 4.10
C THR A 87 -4.80 -2.69 4.42
N PHE A 88 -4.80 -1.88 5.50
CA PHE A 88 -5.97 -1.12 5.97
C PHE A 88 -5.57 0.13 6.76
N LYS A 89 -4.55 0.86 6.33
CA LYS A 89 -3.99 2.04 6.98
C LYS A 89 -4.42 3.37 6.35
N ASP A 90 -4.63 3.36 5.03
CA ASP A 90 -4.90 4.58 4.27
C ASP A 90 -6.33 5.08 4.49
N HIS A 91 -7.32 4.17 4.54
CA HIS A 91 -8.69 4.56 4.87
C HIS A 91 -8.81 5.12 6.30
N LEU A 92 -8.02 4.61 7.26
CA LEU A 92 -7.98 5.16 8.61
C LEU A 92 -7.53 6.62 8.61
N LEU A 93 -6.50 6.97 7.83
CA LEU A 93 -6.03 8.35 7.69
C LEU A 93 -7.07 9.24 7.01
N MET A 94 -7.66 8.75 5.92
CA MET A 94 -8.69 9.49 5.18
C MET A 94 -9.96 9.72 5.98
N GLU A 95 -10.37 8.75 6.80
CA GLU A 95 -11.55 8.85 7.65
C GLU A 95 -11.32 9.75 8.86
N ARG A 96 -10.15 9.62 9.51
CA ARG A 96 -9.91 10.23 10.83
C ARG A 96 -9.02 11.46 10.80
N ASN A 97 -8.28 11.68 9.72
CA ASN A 97 -7.41 12.86 9.56
C ASN A 97 -7.36 13.34 8.09
N PRO A 98 -8.53 13.60 7.45
CA PRO A 98 -8.62 13.93 6.03
C PRO A 98 -7.85 15.21 5.67
N HIS A 99 -7.82 16.21 6.58
CA HIS A 99 -7.14 17.48 6.34
C HIS A 99 -5.63 17.33 6.23
N LEU A 100 -5.00 16.35 6.93
CA LEU A 100 -3.58 16.06 6.79
C LEU A 100 -3.25 15.58 5.36
N LEU A 101 -4.12 14.78 4.75
CA LEU A 101 -3.99 14.35 3.36
C LEU A 101 -4.19 15.52 2.38
N ILE A 102 -5.23 16.34 2.60
CA ILE A 102 -5.55 17.49 1.75
C ILE A 102 -4.38 18.49 1.78
N GLU A 103 -3.83 18.79 2.96
CA GLU A 103 -2.64 19.64 3.11
C GLU A 103 -1.43 19.03 2.36
N GLY A 104 -1.18 17.73 2.50
CA GLY A 104 -0.14 17.02 1.78
C GLY A 104 -0.28 17.09 0.25
N CYS A 105 -1.51 16.99 -0.25
CA CYS A 105 -1.82 17.16 -1.67
C CYS A 105 -1.51 18.60 -2.14
N ALA A 106 -1.93 19.62 -1.38
CA ALA A 106 -1.70 21.03 -1.72
C ALA A 106 -0.20 21.37 -1.73
N ILE A 107 0.56 20.89 -0.74
CA ILE A 107 2.03 21.04 -0.70
C ILE A 107 2.68 20.34 -1.89
N GLY A 108 2.25 19.12 -2.22
CA GLY A 108 2.75 18.39 -3.39
C GLY A 108 2.47 19.14 -4.69
N CYS A 109 1.27 19.69 -4.86
CA CYS A 109 0.92 20.53 -5.99
C CYS A 109 1.85 21.74 -6.09
N TYR A 110 2.05 22.46 -5.00
CA TYR A 110 2.95 23.62 -4.97
C TYR A 110 4.38 23.23 -5.38
N ALA A 111 4.90 22.15 -4.80
CA ALA A 111 6.27 21.70 -5.04
C ALA A 111 6.57 21.39 -6.51
N ILE A 112 5.63 20.75 -7.24
CA ILE A 112 5.85 20.36 -8.64
C ILE A 112 5.26 21.37 -9.64
N GLY A 113 4.61 22.44 -9.18
CA GLY A 113 3.94 23.43 -10.03
C GLY A 113 2.61 22.90 -10.61
N ALA A 114 1.95 21.96 -9.96
CA ALA A 114 0.61 21.51 -10.29
C ALA A 114 -0.44 22.45 -9.68
N LYS A 115 -1.63 22.48 -10.29
CA LYS A 115 -2.79 23.23 -9.77
C LYS A 115 -3.96 22.31 -9.40
N ILE A 116 -3.84 21.03 -9.68
CA ILE A 116 -4.90 20.05 -9.44
C ILE A 116 -4.31 18.79 -8.82
N ALA A 117 -4.94 18.33 -7.74
CA ALA A 117 -4.74 17.01 -7.19
C ALA A 117 -6.02 16.17 -7.30
N TYR A 118 -5.88 14.93 -7.74
CA TYR A 118 -6.94 13.93 -7.67
C TYR A 118 -6.63 12.93 -6.58
N ILE A 119 -7.57 12.73 -5.65
CA ILE A 119 -7.55 11.63 -4.68
C ILE A 119 -8.37 10.49 -5.30
N TYR A 120 -7.66 9.50 -5.87
CA TYR A 120 -8.30 8.32 -6.45
C TYR A 120 -8.57 7.31 -5.34
N ILE A 121 -9.84 7.22 -4.93
CA ILE A 121 -10.26 6.37 -3.81
C ILE A 121 -10.88 5.07 -4.30
N ARG A 122 -10.62 3.99 -3.57
CA ARG A 122 -11.20 2.67 -3.81
C ARG A 122 -12.74 2.72 -3.86
N GLY A 123 -13.34 2.01 -4.81
CA GLY A 123 -14.78 2.05 -5.06
C GLY A 123 -15.66 1.65 -3.87
N GLU A 124 -15.15 0.77 -2.99
CA GLU A 124 -15.84 0.30 -1.79
C GLU A 124 -15.85 1.31 -0.63
N PHE A 125 -15.02 2.36 -0.69
CA PHE A 125 -14.87 3.33 0.39
C PHE A 125 -15.84 4.52 0.30
N LEU A 126 -17.13 4.25 0.06
CA LEU A 126 -18.15 5.30 -0.11
C LEU A 126 -18.24 6.25 1.09
N HIS A 127 -18.25 5.70 2.32
CA HIS A 127 -18.28 6.51 3.53
C HIS A 127 -17.05 7.43 3.65
N VAL A 128 -15.87 6.92 3.31
CA VAL A 128 -14.62 7.69 3.36
C VAL A 128 -14.60 8.78 2.29
N GLN A 129 -15.21 8.53 1.12
CA GLN A 129 -15.42 9.57 0.09
C GLN A 129 -16.22 10.74 0.67
N ASP A 130 -17.34 10.46 1.35
CA ASP A 130 -18.19 11.51 1.94
C ASP A 130 -17.42 12.35 2.98
N VAL A 131 -16.52 11.72 3.76
CA VAL A 131 -15.67 12.44 4.72
C VAL A 131 -14.69 13.36 4.00
N LEU A 132 -14.01 12.85 2.96
CA LEU A 132 -13.06 13.63 2.16
C LEU A 132 -13.72 14.81 1.45
N GLU A 133 -14.89 14.61 0.84
CA GLU A 133 -15.60 15.67 0.12
C GLU A 133 -16.01 16.80 1.07
N ARG A 134 -16.49 16.48 2.29
CA ARG A 134 -16.78 17.49 3.33
C ARG A 134 -15.51 18.23 3.75
N ALA A 135 -14.43 17.51 4.04
CA ALA A 135 -13.17 18.14 4.45
C ALA A 135 -12.59 19.04 3.36
N ILE A 136 -12.74 18.66 2.08
CA ILE A 136 -12.36 19.50 0.94
C ILE A 136 -13.22 20.76 0.88
N ALA A 137 -14.54 20.65 1.05
CA ALA A 137 -15.44 21.81 1.08
C ALA A 137 -15.09 22.78 2.22
N ASP A 138 -14.78 22.26 3.42
CA ASP A 138 -14.31 23.06 4.54
C ASP A 138 -12.98 23.77 4.22
N ALA A 139 -12.05 23.09 3.58
CA ALA A 139 -10.77 23.68 3.17
C ALA A 139 -10.93 24.81 2.14
N TYR A 140 -11.86 24.68 1.18
CA TYR A 140 -12.22 25.77 0.27
C TYR A 140 -12.82 26.96 1.00
N THR A 141 -13.77 26.73 1.91
CA THR A 141 -14.44 27.78 2.67
C THR A 141 -13.46 28.62 3.50
N ARG A 142 -12.39 28.02 3.99
CA ARG A 142 -11.36 28.66 4.82
C ARG A 142 -10.13 29.15 4.03
N GLY A 143 -10.16 29.05 2.68
CA GLY A 143 -9.10 29.55 1.81
C GLY A 143 -7.82 28.72 1.79
N PHE A 144 -7.87 27.45 2.19
CA PHE A 144 -6.77 26.50 2.09
C PHE A 144 -6.72 25.80 0.71
N LEU A 145 -7.80 25.89 -0.05
CA LEU A 145 -7.92 25.43 -1.44
C LEU A 145 -8.58 26.53 -2.29
N GLY A 146 -8.48 26.37 -3.61
CA GLY A 146 -9.06 27.29 -4.60
C GLY A 146 -8.05 28.28 -5.15
N LYS A 147 -8.48 29.52 -5.29
CA LYS A 147 -7.67 30.61 -5.87
C LYS A 147 -6.92 31.39 -4.80
N ASN A 148 -5.68 31.78 -5.14
CA ASN A 148 -4.85 32.63 -4.29
C ASN A 148 -4.79 32.14 -2.83
N ILE A 149 -4.47 30.86 -2.65
CA ILE A 149 -4.47 30.20 -1.33
C ILE A 149 -3.64 31.01 -0.34
N LEU A 150 -4.25 31.37 0.79
CA LEU A 150 -3.62 32.13 1.88
C LEU A 150 -2.94 33.44 1.41
N GLY A 151 -3.36 34.02 0.31
CA GLY A 151 -2.78 35.25 -0.26
C GLY A 151 -1.44 35.06 -0.98
N SER A 152 -1.03 33.84 -1.26
CA SER A 152 0.28 33.51 -1.85
C SER A 152 0.39 33.67 -3.39
N GLY A 153 -0.74 33.88 -4.06
CA GLY A 153 -0.83 33.85 -5.53
C GLY A 153 -0.88 32.41 -6.11
N PHE A 154 -0.80 31.39 -5.28
CA PHE A 154 -0.91 30.00 -5.71
C PHE A 154 -2.37 29.53 -5.75
N ASP A 155 -2.73 28.82 -6.81
CA ASP A 155 -4.05 28.18 -6.97
C ASP A 155 -3.90 26.67 -6.83
N CYS A 156 -4.82 26.02 -6.09
CA CYS A 156 -4.87 24.55 -6.01
C CYS A 156 -6.29 24.06 -5.81
N ASP A 157 -6.71 23.13 -6.64
CA ASP A 157 -7.99 22.41 -6.53
C ASP A 157 -7.72 20.94 -6.17
N VAL A 158 -8.55 20.35 -5.30
CA VAL A 158 -8.49 18.94 -4.93
C VAL A 158 -9.82 18.30 -5.21
N TYR A 159 -9.80 17.18 -5.93
CA TYR A 159 -10.99 16.41 -6.28
C TYR A 159 -10.86 14.97 -5.81
N VAL A 160 -11.97 14.40 -5.32
CA VAL A 160 -12.08 12.96 -5.09
C VAL A 160 -12.60 12.30 -6.35
N HIS A 161 -11.92 11.25 -6.79
CA HIS A 161 -12.37 10.39 -7.88
C HIS A 161 -12.54 8.98 -7.36
N ARG A 162 -13.78 8.46 -7.38
CA ARG A 162 -14.07 7.11 -6.93
C ARG A 162 -13.81 6.10 -8.04
N GLY A 163 -12.96 5.11 -7.76
CA GLY A 163 -12.75 3.94 -8.60
C GLY A 163 -13.95 2.98 -8.57
N ALA A 164 -13.81 1.85 -9.24
CA ALA A 164 -14.84 0.82 -9.36
C ALA A 164 -14.45 -0.52 -8.71
N GLY A 165 -13.51 -0.52 -7.77
CA GLY A 165 -13.14 -1.71 -7.00
C GLY A 165 -12.13 -2.63 -7.68
N ALA A 166 -11.36 -2.16 -8.66
CA ALA A 166 -10.31 -2.95 -9.30
C ALA A 166 -8.97 -2.82 -8.55
N TYR A 167 -8.44 -3.91 -8.03
CA TYR A 167 -7.10 -3.96 -7.38
C TYR A 167 -6.00 -3.41 -8.31
N GLU A 168 -6.03 -3.75 -9.59
CA GLU A 168 -5.04 -3.28 -10.57
C GLU A 168 -5.03 -1.76 -10.74
N ALA A 169 -6.10 -1.05 -10.35
CA ALA A 169 -6.12 0.41 -10.32
C ALA A 169 -5.16 1.01 -9.28
N GLY A 170 -4.61 0.19 -8.36
CA GLY A 170 -3.50 0.56 -7.48
C GLY A 170 -2.15 0.68 -8.21
N GLU A 171 -1.97 0.08 -9.38
CA GLU A 171 -0.80 0.33 -10.22
C GLU A 171 -0.86 1.76 -10.80
N GLU A 172 0.25 2.52 -10.69
CA GLU A 172 0.23 3.97 -10.95
C GLU A 172 -0.28 4.35 -12.35
N THR A 173 -0.01 3.56 -13.38
CA THR A 173 -0.47 3.86 -14.75
C THR A 173 -1.88 3.35 -15.03
N ALA A 174 -2.29 2.25 -14.41
CA ALA A 174 -3.67 1.78 -14.45
C ALA A 174 -4.62 2.74 -13.73
N LEU A 175 -4.18 3.33 -12.61
CA LEU A 175 -4.88 4.43 -11.93
C LEU A 175 -5.10 5.61 -12.88
N LEU A 176 -4.09 6.02 -13.62
CA LEU A 176 -4.19 7.13 -14.58
C LEU A 176 -5.16 6.80 -15.72
N GLU A 177 -5.13 5.57 -16.26
CA GLU A 177 -6.10 5.13 -17.27
C GLU A 177 -7.55 5.19 -16.73
N SER A 178 -7.76 4.78 -15.48
CA SER A 178 -9.07 4.84 -14.83
C SER A 178 -9.52 6.29 -14.59
N LEU A 179 -8.65 7.19 -14.15
CA LEU A 179 -8.93 8.63 -14.04
C LEU A 179 -9.34 9.25 -15.38
N GLU A 180 -8.79 8.75 -16.48
CA GLU A 180 -9.13 9.18 -17.85
C GLU A 180 -10.42 8.55 -18.37
N GLY A 181 -11.15 7.77 -17.54
CA GLY A 181 -12.41 7.10 -17.94
C GLY A 181 -12.20 5.86 -18.80
N LYS A 182 -10.97 5.31 -18.84
CA LYS A 182 -10.63 4.10 -19.57
C LYS A 182 -10.61 2.89 -18.62
N ARG A 183 -10.41 1.69 -19.21
CA ARG A 183 -10.19 0.49 -18.42
C ARG A 183 -8.87 0.61 -17.63
N ALA A 184 -8.90 0.28 -16.34
CA ALA A 184 -7.73 0.28 -15.46
C ALA A 184 -6.72 -0.80 -15.89
N GLN A 185 -5.92 -0.50 -16.90
CA GLN A 185 -4.87 -1.37 -17.44
C GLN A 185 -3.56 -0.60 -17.49
N PRO A 186 -2.43 -1.19 -17.02
CA PRO A 186 -1.12 -0.54 -17.01
C PRO A 186 -0.66 -0.09 -18.40
N ARG A 187 0.11 1.02 -18.42
CA ARG A 187 0.81 1.52 -19.62
C ARG A 187 2.21 0.92 -19.72
N ASN A 188 2.75 0.90 -20.93
CA ASN A 188 4.18 0.61 -21.13
C ASN A 188 5.02 1.74 -20.53
N LYS A 189 6.12 1.39 -19.89
CA LYS A 189 7.13 2.30 -19.37
C LYS A 189 8.47 2.01 -20.08
N PRO A 190 9.25 2.97 -20.54
CA PRO A 190 8.97 4.40 -20.66
C PRO A 190 7.89 4.72 -21.72
N PRO A 191 7.24 5.92 -21.65
CA PRO A 191 7.49 7.04 -20.72
C PRO A 191 6.92 6.79 -19.31
N PHE A 192 7.57 7.40 -18.31
CA PHE A 192 7.09 7.38 -16.92
C PHE A 192 6.08 8.51 -16.68
N PRO A 193 5.16 8.38 -15.70
CA PRO A 193 4.13 9.38 -15.40
C PRO A 193 4.67 10.78 -15.11
N ALA A 194 5.88 10.90 -14.57
CA ALA A 194 6.55 12.18 -14.32
C ALA A 194 6.77 13.02 -15.59
N ALA A 195 6.86 12.36 -16.76
CA ALA A 195 6.96 13.01 -18.06
C ALA A 195 5.61 12.98 -18.81
N VAL A 196 4.93 11.81 -18.85
CA VAL A 196 3.69 11.60 -19.59
C VAL A 196 2.73 10.77 -18.72
N GLY A 197 1.93 11.45 -17.92
CA GLY A 197 0.98 10.88 -16.98
C GLY A 197 -0.48 11.14 -17.37
N LEU A 198 -1.26 11.69 -16.42
CA LEU A 198 -2.68 11.98 -16.57
C LEU A 198 -2.92 12.96 -17.75
N TYR A 199 -3.81 12.60 -18.66
CA TYR A 199 -4.10 13.36 -19.88
C TYR A 199 -2.85 13.72 -20.71
N ASN A 200 -1.87 12.82 -20.74
CA ASN A 200 -0.54 13.02 -21.34
C ASN A 200 0.25 14.19 -20.73
N CYS A 201 -0.05 14.59 -19.50
CA CYS A 201 0.61 15.67 -18.78
C CYS A 201 1.53 15.12 -17.68
N PRO A 202 2.62 15.84 -17.31
CA PRO A 202 3.49 15.40 -16.20
C PRO A 202 2.70 15.20 -14.91
N THR A 203 2.85 14.03 -14.29
CA THR A 203 2.05 13.64 -13.11
C THR A 203 2.92 12.94 -12.06
N ALA A 204 2.82 13.37 -10.80
CA ALA A 204 3.37 12.61 -9.67
C ALA A 204 2.26 11.79 -9.01
N VAL A 205 2.45 10.46 -8.95
CA VAL A 205 1.55 9.55 -8.26
C VAL A 205 2.12 9.23 -6.88
N ASN A 206 1.38 9.50 -5.81
CA ASN A 206 1.79 9.27 -4.43
C ASN A 206 0.69 8.60 -3.62
N ASN A 207 1.07 7.68 -2.72
CA ASN A 207 0.13 7.05 -1.79
C ASN A 207 -0.32 8.02 -0.68
N VAL A 208 -1.48 7.75 -0.06
CA VAL A 208 -2.07 8.53 1.04
C VAL A 208 -1.10 8.74 2.20
N GLU A 209 -0.57 7.66 2.80
CA GLU A 209 0.38 7.74 3.93
C GLU A 209 1.62 8.56 3.55
N THR A 210 2.08 8.47 2.31
CA THR A 210 3.21 9.26 1.82
C THR A 210 2.91 10.76 1.89
N LEU A 211 1.76 11.18 1.36
CA LEU A 211 1.36 12.59 1.36
C LEU A 211 1.08 13.11 2.76
N CYS A 212 0.50 12.30 3.65
CA CYS A 212 0.29 12.67 5.06
C CYS A 212 1.58 12.93 5.84
N ASN A 213 2.71 12.40 5.41
CA ASN A 213 4.01 12.70 6.02
C ASN A 213 4.57 14.08 5.62
N VAL A 214 4.17 14.62 4.48
CA VAL A 214 4.74 15.85 3.93
C VAL A 214 4.52 17.07 4.82
N PRO A 215 3.29 17.37 5.33
CA PRO A 215 3.08 18.48 6.24
C PRO A 215 3.98 18.42 7.47
N LEU A 216 4.20 17.23 8.02
CA LEU A 216 5.02 17.01 9.22
C LEU A 216 6.51 17.31 8.96
N ILE A 217 6.99 17.00 7.74
CA ILE A 217 8.35 17.35 7.30
C ILE A 217 8.50 18.86 7.19
N LEU A 218 7.52 19.57 6.64
CA LEU A 218 7.52 21.04 6.55
C LEU A 218 7.50 21.69 7.94
N LEU A 219 6.72 21.12 8.85
CA LEU A 219 6.60 21.64 10.22
C LEU A 219 7.89 21.48 11.01
N ASN A 220 8.50 20.32 10.98
CA ASN A 220 9.57 19.92 11.92
C ASN A 220 10.97 19.85 11.27
N GLY A 221 11.04 19.87 9.93
CA GLY A 221 12.29 19.80 9.18
C GLY A 221 12.74 18.38 8.83
N ALA A 222 13.63 18.31 7.83
CA ALA A 222 14.12 17.05 7.28
C ALA A 222 14.92 16.22 8.29
N ALA A 223 15.80 16.87 9.08
CA ALA A 223 16.64 16.17 10.05
C ALA A 223 15.81 15.50 11.14
N TRP A 224 14.75 16.18 11.63
CA TRP A 224 13.83 15.59 12.60
C TRP A 224 13.17 14.34 12.03
N PHE A 225 12.64 14.42 10.81
CA PHE A 225 11.93 13.31 10.18
C PHE A 225 12.88 12.13 9.89
N SER A 226 14.08 12.42 9.37
CA SER A 226 15.10 11.39 9.10
C SER A 226 15.49 10.63 10.37
N ALA A 227 15.61 11.32 11.51
CA ALA A 227 16.00 10.72 12.79
C ALA A 227 14.95 9.74 13.36
N LEU A 228 13.70 9.75 12.87
CA LEU A 228 12.63 8.86 13.32
C LEU A 228 12.73 7.45 12.74
N GLY A 229 13.56 7.23 11.72
CA GLY A 229 13.75 5.94 11.05
C GLY A 229 15.21 5.55 10.89
N PRO A 230 15.51 4.36 10.36
CA PRO A 230 16.88 3.97 10.03
C PRO A 230 17.40 4.76 8.81
N ASP A 231 18.71 4.68 8.58
CA ASP A 231 19.34 5.32 7.42
C ASP A 231 18.58 5.03 6.12
N LYS A 232 18.37 6.07 5.31
CA LYS A 232 17.60 6.03 4.03
C LYS A 232 16.13 5.58 4.13
N ASN A 233 15.59 5.44 5.32
CA ASN A 233 14.19 5.11 5.59
C ASN A 233 13.61 6.08 6.63
N GLY A 234 13.66 7.38 6.35
CA GLY A 234 13.20 8.42 7.26
C GLY A 234 11.72 8.31 7.62
N GLY A 235 11.40 8.74 8.84
CA GLY A 235 10.05 8.81 9.37
C GLY A 235 9.47 7.51 9.91
N PRO A 236 8.25 7.59 10.48
CA PRO A 236 7.50 6.43 10.91
C PRO A 236 6.90 5.67 9.73
N LYS A 237 6.38 4.48 10.03
CA LYS A 237 5.58 3.67 9.11
C LYS A 237 4.33 3.17 9.83
N LEU A 238 3.22 3.12 9.10
CA LEU A 238 2.00 2.45 9.56
C LEU A 238 2.05 0.97 9.17
N TYR A 239 1.96 0.11 10.15
CA TYR A 239 1.92 -1.33 10.00
C TYR A 239 0.52 -1.84 10.25
N CYS A 240 -0.06 -2.52 9.26
CA CYS A 240 -1.33 -3.24 9.42
C CYS A 240 -0.99 -4.66 9.89
N VAL A 241 -1.32 -5.01 11.12
CA VAL A 241 -1.10 -6.38 11.62
C VAL A 241 -2.45 -7.09 11.74
N SER A 242 -2.57 -8.22 11.06
CA SER A 242 -3.80 -9.01 10.98
C SER A 242 -3.51 -10.51 10.98
N GLY A 243 -4.53 -11.32 10.69
CA GLY A 243 -4.43 -12.78 10.76
C GLY A 243 -4.57 -13.30 12.17
N HIS A 244 -3.74 -14.27 12.54
CA HIS A 244 -3.87 -15.02 13.79
C HIS A 244 -3.15 -14.37 14.98
N VAL A 245 -3.40 -13.09 15.20
CA VAL A 245 -2.88 -12.32 16.35
C VAL A 245 -3.98 -12.02 17.37
N ARG A 246 -3.59 -11.68 18.61
CA ARG A 246 -4.55 -11.35 19.69
C ARG A 246 -5.17 -9.96 19.52
N LYS A 247 -4.43 -9.00 18.95
CA LYS A 247 -4.84 -7.59 18.82
C LYS A 247 -4.51 -7.10 17.40
N PRO A 248 -5.34 -7.44 16.40
CA PRO A 248 -5.15 -6.89 15.06
C PRO A 248 -5.37 -5.37 15.06
N GLY A 249 -4.65 -4.66 14.19
CA GLY A 249 -4.80 -3.20 14.11
C GLY A 249 -3.73 -2.51 13.28
N VAL A 250 -3.83 -1.18 13.20
CA VAL A 250 -2.82 -0.32 12.61
C VAL A 250 -1.92 0.21 13.71
N PHE A 251 -0.62 0.00 13.57
CA PHE A 251 0.40 0.43 14.53
C PHE A 251 1.39 1.37 13.85
N GLU A 252 1.61 2.53 14.45
CA GLU A 252 2.62 3.47 14.01
C GLU A 252 3.92 3.22 14.78
N ALA A 253 5.00 2.93 14.06
CA ALA A 253 6.30 2.70 14.67
C ALA A 253 7.46 3.17 13.78
N SER A 254 8.64 3.34 14.38
CA SER A 254 9.88 3.50 13.64
C SER A 254 10.18 2.25 12.82
N MET A 255 10.76 2.40 11.63
CA MET A 255 11.20 1.25 10.83
C MET A 255 12.45 0.54 11.40
N ASN A 256 12.94 0.96 12.58
CA ASN A 256 13.94 0.22 13.36
C ASN A 256 13.33 -0.96 14.14
N ILE A 257 12.00 -0.95 14.37
CA ILE A 257 11.29 -2.03 15.04
C ILE A 257 11.45 -3.34 14.27
N THR A 258 11.56 -4.47 14.95
CA THR A 258 11.58 -5.77 14.30
C THR A 258 10.15 -6.25 13.97
N LEU A 259 10.03 -7.14 12.98
CA LEU A 259 8.75 -7.80 12.71
C LEU A 259 8.24 -8.57 13.94
N ARG A 260 9.15 -9.18 14.69
CA ARG A 260 8.80 -9.89 15.95
C ARG A 260 8.23 -8.94 16.98
N GLU A 261 8.85 -7.80 17.23
CA GLU A 261 8.33 -6.79 18.18
C GLU A 261 6.97 -6.24 17.76
N LEU A 262 6.70 -6.07 16.46
CA LEU A 262 5.39 -5.69 15.97
C LEU A 262 4.33 -6.75 16.29
N ILE A 263 4.64 -8.02 16.04
CA ILE A 263 3.72 -9.14 16.26
C ILE A 263 3.53 -9.39 17.76
N ASP A 264 4.61 -9.57 18.52
CA ASP A 264 4.53 -10.00 19.92
C ASP A 264 4.21 -8.82 20.85
N GLY A 265 4.83 -7.64 20.62
CA GLY A 265 4.65 -6.46 21.45
C GLY A 265 3.37 -5.70 21.14
N HIS A 266 3.20 -5.25 19.89
CA HIS A 266 2.06 -4.39 19.52
C HIS A 266 0.78 -5.20 19.29
N ALA A 267 0.84 -6.30 18.52
CA ALA A 267 -0.32 -7.13 18.22
C ALA A 267 -0.58 -8.23 19.28
N GLY A 268 0.18 -8.27 20.36
CA GLY A 268 -0.04 -9.15 21.52
C GLY A 268 0.31 -10.63 21.28
N GLY A 269 1.08 -10.92 20.21
CA GLY A 269 1.49 -12.26 19.84
C GLY A 269 0.40 -13.07 19.13
N VAL A 270 0.76 -14.31 18.80
CA VAL A 270 -0.14 -15.29 18.18
C VAL A 270 -1.26 -15.67 19.17
N ARG A 271 -2.39 -16.13 18.66
CA ARG A 271 -3.53 -16.60 19.44
C ARG A 271 -3.09 -17.62 20.51
N GLU A 272 -3.80 -17.60 21.66
CA GLU A 272 -3.46 -18.46 22.80
C GLU A 272 -3.47 -19.95 22.44
N GLY A 273 -2.48 -20.68 22.92
CA GLY A 273 -2.31 -22.10 22.66
C GLY A 273 -1.91 -22.47 21.23
N ARG A 274 -1.47 -21.47 20.42
CA ARG A 274 -1.03 -21.66 19.04
C ARG A 274 0.44 -21.28 18.85
N THR A 275 1.03 -21.84 17.81
CA THR A 275 2.40 -21.54 17.41
C THR A 275 2.42 -20.79 16.08
N LEU A 276 3.37 -19.86 15.94
CA LEU A 276 3.57 -19.13 14.69
C LEU A 276 4.08 -20.08 13.62
N LYS A 277 3.43 -20.09 12.46
CA LYS A 277 3.78 -20.92 11.31
C LYS A 277 4.54 -20.15 10.24
N ALA A 278 4.00 -18.97 9.86
CA ALA A 278 4.59 -18.09 8.86
C ALA A 278 4.02 -16.68 8.97
N VAL A 279 4.67 -15.73 8.30
CA VAL A 279 4.23 -14.33 8.21
C VAL A 279 4.34 -13.85 6.77
N ILE A 280 3.30 -13.16 6.30
CA ILE A 280 3.37 -12.34 5.09
C ILE A 280 3.66 -10.91 5.57
N PRO A 281 4.84 -10.31 5.28
CA PRO A 281 5.25 -9.06 5.93
C PRO A 281 4.76 -7.78 5.25
N GLY A 282 4.22 -7.84 4.03
CA GLY A 282 4.01 -6.63 3.23
C GLY A 282 2.78 -6.62 2.32
N GLY A 283 1.75 -7.42 2.64
CA GLY A 283 0.60 -7.68 1.78
C GLY A 283 0.75 -9.01 1.04
N SER A 284 -0.34 -9.52 0.49
CA SER A 284 -0.40 -10.85 -0.13
C SER A 284 0.58 -11.06 -1.29
N SER A 285 1.05 -9.97 -1.88
CA SER A 285 1.92 -9.92 -3.05
C SER A 285 3.41 -10.21 -2.78
N VAL A 286 3.81 -10.40 -1.51
CA VAL A 286 5.22 -10.57 -1.15
C VAL A 286 5.54 -11.97 -0.62
N PRO A 287 6.81 -12.42 -0.71
CA PRO A 287 7.24 -13.70 -0.16
C PRO A 287 6.97 -13.84 1.34
N ILE A 288 6.53 -15.02 1.78
CA ILE A 288 6.36 -15.34 3.19
C ILE A 288 7.72 -15.47 3.91
N LEU A 289 7.73 -15.14 5.21
CA LEU A 289 8.84 -15.35 6.12
C LEU A 289 8.50 -16.44 7.15
N LEU A 290 9.52 -17.19 7.56
CA LEU A 290 9.42 -18.19 8.62
C LEU A 290 9.68 -17.56 9.99
N PRO A 291 9.31 -18.22 11.10
CA PRO A 291 9.46 -17.69 12.45
C PRO A 291 10.87 -17.28 12.85
N ASP A 292 11.88 -17.97 12.35
CA ASP A 292 13.32 -17.70 12.60
C ASP A 292 13.86 -16.49 11.83
N GLN A 293 13.09 -15.92 10.91
CA GLN A 293 13.46 -14.79 10.07
C GLN A 293 12.87 -13.44 10.55
N LEU A 294 12.19 -13.39 11.70
CA LEU A 294 11.42 -12.22 12.12
C LEU A 294 12.19 -11.20 12.95
N ASP A 295 13.39 -11.53 13.40
CA ASP A 295 14.26 -10.64 14.21
C ASP A 295 15.05 -9.65 13.31
N ILE A 296 14.37 -9.11 12.31
CA ILE A 296 14.88 -8.16 11.33
C ILE A 296 14.13 -6.84 11.43
N PRO A 297 14.77 -5.69 11.13
CA PRO A 297 14.07 -4.42 11.06
C PRO A 297 12.92 -4.47 10.05
N ALA A 298 11.74 -4.00 10.45
CA ALA A 298 10.57 -3.87 9.59
C ALA A 298 10.70 -2.64 8.67
N SER A 299 11.83 -2.57 7.95
CA SER A 299 12.17 -1.53 6.98
C SER A 299 12.23 -2.10 5.57
N PHE A 300 12.20 -1.23 4.54
CA PHE A 300 12.30 -1.68 3.15
C PHE A 300 13.57 -2.52 2.93
N ASP A 301 14.70 -2.05 3.42
CA ASP A 301 15.98 -2.73 3.22
C ASP A 301 16.13 -3.96 4.13
N GLY A 302 15.58 -3.92 5.35
CA GLY A 302 15.62 -5.05 6.30
C GLY A 302 14.88 -6.27 5.79
N VAL A 303 13.61 -6.07 5.37
CA VAL A 303 12.78 -7.15 4.85
C VAL A 303 13.29 -7.66 3.50
N GLN A 304 13.84 -6.76 2.65
CA GLN A 304 14.45 -7.16 1.39
C GLN A 304 15.66 -8.07 1.57
N LYS A 305 16.52 -7.79 2.56
CA LYS A 305 17.68 -8.64 2.89
C LYS A 305 17.27 -10.03 3.38
N ALA A 306 16.10 -10.17 3.97
CA ALA A 306 15.54 -11.45 4.39
C ALA A 306 14.86 -12.24 3.25
N GLY A 307 14.87 -11.70 2.03
CA GLY A 307 14.29 -12.36 0.86
C GLY A 307 12.79 -12.15 0.65
N SER A 308 12.22 -11.11 1.31
CA SER A 308 10.84 -10.66 1.09
C SER A 308 10.80 -9.16 0.79
N LEU A 309 9.63 -8.53 0.86
CA LEU A 309 9.45 -7.10 0.66
C LEU A 309 8.54 -6.54 1.77
N LEU A 310 8.85 -5.32 2.25
CA LEU A 310 7.98 -4.63 3.20
C LEU A 310 6.63 -4.25 2.54
N GLY A 311 6.61 -4.05 1.23
CA GLY A 311 5.40 -3.75 0.50
C GLY A 311 4.62 -2.58 1.10
N SER A 312 3.32 -2.79 1.28
CA SER A 312 2.43 -1.84 1.96
C SER A 312 2.53 -1.89 3.50
N ALA A 313 3.32 -2.81 4.07
CA ALA A 313 3.37 -3.18 5.48
C ALA A 313 2.05 -3.81 6.00
N GLY A 314 1.34 -4.52 5.13
CA GLY A 314 0.22 -5.40 5.47
C GLY A 314 0.75 -6.72 6.01
N ILE A 315 0.94 -6.81 7.33
CA ILE A 315 1.49 -8.00 8.00
C ILE A 315 0.37 -8.96 8.30
N ILE A 316 0.40 -10.16 7.69
CA ILE A 316 -0.57 -11.24 7.94
C ILE A 316 0.13 -12.36 8.68
N VAL A 317 -0.30 -12.63 9.90
CA VAL A 317 0.28 -13.65 10.78
C VAL A 317 -0.50 -14.95 10.65
N LEU A 318 0.20 -16.03 10.36
CA LEU A 318 -0.35 -17.37 10.14
C LEU A 318 0.13 -18.31 11.24
N ASP A 319 -0.81 -18.93 11.96
CA ASP A 319 -0.49 -19.94 12.98
C ASP A 319 -0.56 -21.37 12.45
N ASP A 320 -0.28 -22.32 13.32
CA ASP A 320 -0.25 -23.77 13.04
C ASP A 320 -1.59 -24.35 12.55
N THR A 321 -2.69 -23.60 12.61
CA THR A 321 -3.98 -24.01 12.03
C THR A 321 -4.15 -23.62 10.57
N THR A 322 -3.21 -22.90 9.97
CA THR A 322 -3.33 -22.47 8.57
C THR A 322 -2.89 -23.58 7.62
N CYS A 323 -3.76 -23.98 6.71
CA CYS A 323 -3.40 -24.82 5.57
C CYS A 323 -2.73 -23.96 4.50
N MET A 324 -1.49 -24.30 4.11
CA MET A 324 -0.73 -23.50 3.14
C MET A 324 -1.18 -23.75 1.70
N VAL A 325 -1.80 -24.89 1.42
CA VAL A 325 -2.43 -25.17 0.12
C VAL A 325 -3.65 -24.30 -0.07
N TRP A 326 -4.52 -24.26 0.94
CA TRP A 326 -5.69 -23.38 0.94
C TRP A 326 -5.30 -21.90 0.89
N LEU A 327 -4.28 -21.49 1.63
CA LEU A 327 -3.78 -20.10 1.56
C LEU A 327 -3.40 -19.72 0.14
N ALA A 328 -2.63 -20.56 -0.54
CA ALA A 328 -2.22 -20.32 -1.92
C ALA A 328 -3.43 -20.32 -2.87
N GLU A 329 -4.37 -21.26 -2.71
CA GLU A 329 -5.61 -21.31 -3.48
C GLU A 329 -6.43 -20.02 -3.32
N ASN A 330 -6.67 -19.59 -2.06
CA ASN A 330 -7.47 -18.41 -1.76
C ASN A 330 -6.85 -17.14 -2.35
N LEU A 331 -5.54 -16.98 -2.23
CA LEU A 331 -4.83 -15.84 -2.82
C LEU A 331 -4.85 -15.89 -4.35
N LEU A 332 -4.69 -17.06 -4.96
CA LEU A 332 -4.82 -17.20 -6.41
C LEU A 332 -6.26 -16.99 -6.90
N HIS A 333 -7.28 -17.31 -6.10
CA HIS A 333 -8.66 -16.95 -6.42
C HIS A 333 -8.81 -15.44 -6.56
N PHE A 334 -8.23 -14.67 -5.63
CA PHE A 334 -8.17 -13.21 -5.68
C PHE A 334 -7.40 -12.73 -6.92
N TYR A 335 -6.15 -13.15 -7.12
CA TYR A 335 -5.34 -12.69 -8.25
C TYR A 335 -5.92 -13.06 -9.62
N ARG A 336 -6.54 -14.22 -9.76
CA ARG A 336 -7.26 -14.61 -10.97
C ARG A 336 -8.40 -13.64 -11.28
N HIS A 337 -9.15 -13.24 -10.27
CA HIS A 337 -10.26 -12.31 -10.40
C HIS A 337 -9.78 -10.88 -10.75
N GLU A 338 -8.70 -10.45 -10.12
CA GLU A 338 -8.17 -9.08 -10.22
C GLU A 338 -7.24 -8.86 -11.43
N SER A 339 -6.87 -9.89 -12.16
CA SER A 339 -6.08 -9.74 -13.39
C SER A 339 -6.82 -8.84 -14.39
N CYS A 340 -6.17 -7.73 -14.80
CA CYS A 340 -6.76 -6.81 -15.79
C CYS A 340 -6.92 -7.42 -17.20
N GLY A 341 -6.37 -8.61 -17.43
CA GLY A 341 -6.47 -9.36 -18.68
C GLY A 341 -5.60 -8.87 -19.84
N LYS A 342 -4.73 -7.87 -19.63
CA LYS A 342 -3.90 -7.29 -20.69
C LYS A 342 -2.83 -8.25 -21.19
N CYS A 343 -2.14 -8.95 -20.27
CA CYS A 343 -1.02 -9.85 -20.60
C CYS A 343 -1.46 -11.31 -20.60
N THR A 344 -1.20 -12.05 -21.67
CA THR A 344 -1.55 -13.48 -21.76
C THR A 344 -0.97 -14.32 -20.63
N PRO A 345 0.33 -14.20 -20.25
CA PRO A 345 0.88 -15.00 -19.15
C PRO A 345 0.15 -14.78 -17.82
N CYS A 346 -0.23 -13.55 -17.49
CA CYS A 346 -0.99 -13.22 -16.29
C CYS A 346 -2.43 -13.74 -16.39
N ARG A 347 -3.18 -13.35 -17.44
CA ARG A 347 -4.59 -13.70 -17.63
C ARG A 347 -4.86 -15.18 -17.60
N GLU A 348 -4.09 -15.95 -18.37
CA GLU A 348 -4.28 -17.40 -18.49
C GLU A 348 -3.57 -18.15 -17.35
N GLY A 349 -2.36 -17.71 -17.00
CA GLY A 349 -1.53 -18.42 -16.02
C GLY A 349 -2.11 -18.37 -14.61
N THR A 350 -2.70 -17.24 -14.17
CA THR A 350 -3.35 -17.16 -12.85
C THR A 350 -4.57 -18.09 -12.76
N ASP A 351 -5.35 -18.23 -13.84
CA ASP A 351 -6.47 -19.17 -13.90
C ASP A 351 -5.99 -20.63 -13.86
N TRP A 352 -4.90 -20.95 -14.56
CA TRP A 352 -4.33 -22.30 -14.53
C TRP A 352 -3.75 -22.66 -13.17
N LEU A 353 -3.03 -21.74 -12.53
CA LEU A 353 -2.52 -21.93 -11.17
C LEU A 353 -3.66 -22.18 -10.17
N TYR A 354 -4.71 -21.34 -10.23
CA TYR A 354 -5.89 -21.51 -9.39
C TYR A 354 -6.53 -22.89 -9.58
N LYS A 355 -6.77 -23.32 -10.82
CA LYS A 355 -7.38 -24.63 -11.12
C LYS A 355 -6.56 -25.80 -10.57
N ILE A 356 -5.23 -25.71 -10.64
CA ILE A 356 -4.35 -26.74 -10.08
C ILE A 356 -4.42 -26.74 -8.56
N LEU A 357 -4.31 -25.58 -7.92
CA LEU A 357 -4.40 -25.46 -6.47
C LEU A 357 -5.76 -25.94 -5.96
N HIS A 358 -6.83 -25.57 -6.64
CA HIS A 358 -8.20 -25.97 -6.29
C HIS A 358 -8.39 -27.50 -6.32
N ARG A 359 -7.88 -28.19 -7.34
CA ARG A 359 -7.97 -29.68 -7.37
C ARG A 359 -7.08 -30.33 -6.29
N ILE A 360 -5.89 -29.76 -5.97
CA ILE A 360 -5.05 -30.27 -4.88
C ILE A 360 -5.78 -30.11 -3.54
N GLU A 361 -6.37 -28.94 -3.27
CA GLU A 361 -7.12 -28.65 -2.03
C GLU A 361 -8.33 -29.59 -1.88
N ARG A 362 -8.95 -30.02 -2.96
CA ARG A 362 -10.04 -30.98 -2.96
C ARG A 362 -9.60 -32.44 -2.89
N GLY A 363 -8.29 -32.72 -2.84
CA GLY A 363 -7.76 -34.08 -2.84
C GLY A 363 -7.77 -34.78 -4.21
N GLU A 364 -7.97 -34.03 -5.28
CA GLU A 364 -8.00 -34.55 -6.67
C GLU A 364 -6.65 -34.31 -7.38
N GLY A 365 -5.65 -33.79 -6.66
CA GLY A 365 -4.33 -33.46 -7.17
C GLY A 365 -3.47 -34.67 -7.47
N GLN A 366 -2.46 -34.44 -8.30
CA GLN A 366 -1.46 -35.44 -8.69
C GLN A 366 -0.05 -34.91 -8.43
N MET A 367 0.94 -35.78 -8.18
CA MET A 367 2.32 -35.33 -7.88
C MET A 367 2.92 -34.46 -8.97
N ARG A 368 2.58 -34.69 -10.23
CA ARG A 368 3.00 -33.84 -11.37
C ARG A 368 2.46 -32.41 -11.30
N ASP A 369 1.41 -32.17 -10.53
CA ASP A 369 0.83 -30.83 -10.39
C ASP A 369 1.78 -29.86 -9.68
N LEU A 370 2.66 -30.37 -8.82
CA LEU A 370 3.68 -29.57 -8.15
C LEU A 370 4.70 -29.01 -9.14
N ASP A 371 5.08 -29.81 -10.14
CA ASP A 371 5.98 -29.38 -11.22
C ASP A 371 5.27 -28.41 -12.18
N LEU A 372 3.97 -28.62 -12.43
CA LEU A 372 3.14 -27.71 -13.23
C LEU A 372 2.99 -26.33 -12.53
N LEU A 373 2.75 -26.30 -11.21
CA LEU A 373 2.70 -25.05 -10.45
C LEU A 373 4.00 -24.25 -10.61
N SER A 374 5.15 -24.90 -10.49
CA SER A 374 6.45 -24.26 -10.68
C SER A 374 6.63 -23.76 -12.11
N SER A 375 6.39 -24.61 -13.10
CA SER A 375 6.58 -24.30 -14.52
C SER A 375 5.68 -23.15 -15.00
N ILE A 376 4.40 -23.13 -14.59
CA ILE A 376 3.48 -22.04 -14.94
C ILE A 376 3.93 -20.74 -14.26
N SER A 377 4.32 -20.79 -12.98
CA SER A 377 4.82 -19.63 -12.25
C SER A 377 6.07 -19.03 -12.93
N ASP A 378 7.02 -19.85 -13.36
CA ASP A 378 8.22 -19.42 -14.09
C ASP A 378 7.88 -18.79 -15.46
N ASN A 379 6.74 -19.15 -16.06
CA ASN A 379 6.26 -18.56 -17.30
C ASN A 379 5.44 -17.28 -17.11
N ILE A 380 5.12 -16.90 -15.88
CA ILE A 380 4.49 -15.63 -15.53
C ILE A 380 5.54 -14.64 -14.98
N ALA A 381 6.39 -15.09 -14.05
CA ALA A 381 7.38 -14.25 -13.37
C ALA A 381 8.32 -13.56 -14.38
N GLY A 382 8.41 -12.23 -14.28
CA GLY A 382 9.23 -11.38 -15.13
C GLY A 382 8.78 -11.31 -16.60
N LYS A 383 7.62 -11.88 -16.96
CA LYS A 383 7.12 -11.93 -18.35
C LYS A 383 5.79 -11.21 -18.53
N THR A 384 5.42 -10.35 -17.59
CA THR A 384 4.22 -9.53 -17.64
C THR A 384 4.54 -8.05 -17.70
N LEU A 385 3.58 -7.22 -18.14
CA LEU A 385 3.78 -5.78 -18.32
C LEU A 385 3.99 -5.04 -17.00
N CYS A 386 3.33 -5.48 -15.95
CA CYS A 386 3.38 -4.89 -14.61
C CYS A 386 3.78 -5.94 -13.56
N ALA A 387 4.05 -5.49 -12.35
CA ALA A 387 4.44 -6.34 -11.24
C ALA A 387 3.33 -7.29 -10.72
N PHE A 388 2.10 -7.17 -11.24
CA PHE A 388 0.99 -8.03 -10.83
C PHE A 388 1.28 -9.51 -11.09
N GLY A 389 1.89 -9.85 -12.22
CA GLY A 389 2.24 -11.25 -12.52
C GLY A 389 3.21 -11.85 -11.51
N ASP A 390 4.24 -11.08 -11.14
CA ASP A 390 5.20 -11.48 -10.08
C ASP A 390 4.50 -11.62 -8.72
N ALA A 391 3.63 -10.67 -8.38
CA ALA A 391 2.82 -10.69 -7.17
C ALA A 391 1.93 -11.96 -7.09
N ALA A 392 1.26 -12.29 -8.19
CA ALA A 392 0.33 -13.42 -8.25
C ALA A 392 1.01 -14.79 -8.07
N VAL A 393 2.24 -14.96 -8.55
CA VAL A 393 2.96 -16.25 -8.42
C VAL A 393 3.65 -16.40 -7.06
N THR A 394 3.89 -15.32 -6.36
CA THR A 394 4.63 -15.32 -5.09
C THR A 394 4.00 -16.24 -4.02
N PRO A 395 2.68 -16.23 -3.76
CA PRO A 395 2.07 -17.15 -2.81
C PRO A 395 2.31 -18.62 -3.17
N VAL A 396 2.21 -18.97 -4.46
CA VAL A 396 2.43 -20.35 -4.94
C VAL A 396 3.87 -20.77 -4.70
N LEU A 397 4.81 -19.97 -5.19
CA LEU A 397 6.24 -20.30 -5.12
C LEU A 397 6.74 -20.42 -3.69
N THR A 398 6.31 -19.51 -2.80
CA THR A 398 6.80 -19.48 -1.42
C THR A 398 6.16 -20.55 -0.54
N THR A 399 4.85 -20.81 -0.70
CA THR A 399 4.20 -21.92 0.02
C THR A 399 4.71 -23.28 -0.47
N LEU A 400 4.90 -23.46 -1.76
CA LEU A 400 5.49 -24.69 -2.31
C LEU A 400 6.95 -24.89 -1.84
N LYS A 401 7.73 -23.80 -1.76
CA LYS A 401 9.12 -23.87 -1.29
C LYS A 401 9.23 -24.33 0.15
N TYR A 402 8.43 -23.77 1.07
CA TYR A 402 8.59 -24.00 2.50
C TYR A 402 7.65 -25.08 3.05
N PHE A 403 6.53 -25.35 2.38
CA PHE A 403 5.49 -26.24 2.85
C PHE A 403 5.09 -27.31 1.80
N ARG A 404 6.04 -27.70 0.94
CA ARG A 404 5.82 -28.75 -0.08
C ARG A 404 5.21 -30.02 0.52
N HIS A 405 5.58 -30.39 1.74
CA HIS A 405 5.06 -31.55 2.43
C HIS A 405 3.54 -31.50 2.64
N GLU A 406 2.95 -30.30 2.82
CA GLU A 406 1.49 -30.16 2.94
C GLU A 406 0.80 -30.47 1.61
N TYR A 407 1.35 -30.01 0.50
CA TYR A 407 0.85 -30.34 -0.85
C TYR A 407 0.90 -31.85 -1.12
N GLU A 408 2.04 -32.46 -0.82
CA GLU A 408 2.22 -33.91 -0.98
C GLU A 408 1.24 -34.70 -0.10
N SER A 409 0.98 -34.22 1.12
CA SER A 409 0.00 -34.86 2.01
C SER A 409 -1.43 -34.75 1.48
N HIS A 410 -1.84 -33.59 0.96
CA HIS A 410 -3.14 -33.42 0.31
C HIS A 410 -3.33 -34.39 -0.85
N ILE A 411 -2.29 -34.56 -1.68
CA ILE A 411 -2.33 -35.47 -2.82
C ILE A 411 -2.40 -36.93 -2.38
N LYS A 412 -1.58 -37.31 -1.40
CA LYS A 412 -1.50 -38.71 -0.94
C LYS A 412 -2.75 -39.15 -0.16
N GLU A 413 -3.25 -38.28 0.71
CA GLU A 413 -4.40 -38.56 1.57
C GLU A 413 -5.76 -38.24 0.92
N GLY A 414 -5.74 -37.61 -0.25
CA GLY A 414 -6.95 -37.16 -0.95
C GLY A 414 -7.77 -36.10 -0.16
N ARG A 415 -7.15 -35.38 0.77
CA ARG A 415 -7.79 -34.37 1.63
C ARG A 415 -6.77 -33.54 2.38
N CYS A 416 -7.22 -32.40 2.91
CA CYS A 416 -6.45 -31.64 3.90
C CYS A 416 -6.23 -32.50 5.16
N THR A 417 -5.01 -32.52 5.68
CA THR A 417 -4.62 -33.28 6.88
C THR A 417 -4.81 -32.51 8.19
N LEU A 418 -5.16 -31.23 8.11
CA LEU A 418 -5.53 -30.44 9.30
C LEU A 418 -6.88 -30.94 9.87
N PRO A 419 -7.16 -30.67 11.16
CA PRO A 419 -8.46 -31.01 11.77
C PRO A 419 -9.63 -30.51 10.92
N ALA A 420 -10.74 -31.25 10.87
CA ALA A 420 -11.87 -30.94 9.98
C ALA A 420 -12.50 -29.55 10.21
N ASP A 421 -12.33 -29.00 11.42
CA ASP A 421 -12.81 -27.67 11.81
C ASP A 421 -11.82 -26.52 11.55
N TRP A 422 -10.67 -26.78 10.91
CA TRP A 422 -9.63 -25.77 10.71
C TRP A 422 -10.14 -24.53 9.93
N ARG A 423 -11.03 -24.72 8.96
CA ARG A 423 -11.62 -23.60 8.20
C ARG A 423 -12.46 -22.66 9.07
N ALA A 424 -13.20 -23.22 10.03
CA ALA A 424 -13.98 -22.44 10.99
C ALA A 424 -13.09 -21.64 11.97
N ARG A 425 -11.81 -21.96 12.06
CA ARG A 425 -10.83 -21.29 12.92
C ARG A 425 -10.09 -20.15 12.20
N GLN A 426 -10.29 -19.98 10.89
CA GLN A 426 -9.71 -18.85 10.16
C GLN A 426 -10.44 -17.55 10.55
N PRO A 427 -9.73 -16.39 10.61
CA PRO A 427 -10.36 -15.11 10.87
C PRO A 427 -11.47 -14.82 9.85
N VAL A 428 -12.62 -14.36 10.32
CA VAL A 428 -13.69 -13.87 9.46
C VAL A 428 -13.19 -12.58 8.80
N GLY A 429 -13.10 -12.55 7.48
CA GLY A 429 -12.67 -11.34 6.73
C GLY A 429 -11.52 -11.54 5.75
N ALA A 430 -11.12 -12.78 5.50
CA ALA A 430 -10.15 -13.11 4.44
C ALA A 430 -10.81 -13.15 3.03
N HIS A 431 -11.79 -12.25 2.77
CA HIS A 431 -12.44 -12.08 1.48
C HIS A 431 -12.10 -10.76 0.86
#